data_d4768cb102881f422e3b203036056e28
#
_entry.id   d4768cb102881f422e3b203036056e28
#
_cell.length_a   1.000
_cell.length_b   1.000
_cell.length_c   1.000
_cell.angle_alpha   90.00
_cell.angle_beta   90.00
_cell.angle_gamma   90.00
#
_symmetry.space_group_name_H-M   'P 1'
#
loop_
_entity.id
_entity.type
_entity.pdbx_description
1 polymer ?
#
loop_
_entity_poly.entity_id
_entity_poly.type
_entity_poly.pdbx_seq_one_letter_code
_entity_poly.pdbx_strand_id
1 'polypeptide(L)'
;MIRAARELLGWTPYRLAPRAGIGHTLLRQFEAGARVPDEASAGRLRAALEEAGVIFTADGVKLSQNLRGGRVPEQLNADKDG
;
A
#
# COMPACT_ATOMS: atom_id res chain seq x y z
N MET A 1 8.13 4.78 4.99
CA MET A 1 6.68 4.58 5.01
C MET A 1 6.16 3.69 3.89
N ILE A 2 6.81 3.73 2.76
CA ILE A 2 6.38 2.89 1.63
C ILE A 2 6.45 1.41 2.01
N ARG A 3 7.57 1.01 2.59
CA ARG A 3 7.75 -0.39 2.99
C ARG A 3 6.71 -0.79 4.03
N ALA A 4 6.50 0.07 5.04
CA ALA A 4 5.53 -0.25 6.09
C ALA A 4 4.12 -0.38 5.50
N ALA A 5 3.75 0.51 4.59
CA ALA A 5 2.43 0.44 3.95
C ALA A 5 2.29 -0.83 3.13
N ARG A 6 3.35 -1.19 2.38
CA ARG A 6 3.34 -2.39 1.58
C ARG A 6 3.18 -3.63 2.45
N GLU A 7 3.89 -3.65 3.58
CA GLU A 7 3.83 -4.80 4.49
C GLU A 7 2.48 -4.92 5.16
N LEU A 8 1.83 -3.81 5.43
CA LEU A 8 0.47 -3.85 5.95
C LEU A 8 -0.48 -4.58 5.02
N LEU A 9 -0.26 -4.42 3.72
CA LEU A 9 -1.09 -5.09 2.72
C LEU A 9 -0.67 -6.55 2.50
N GLY A 10 0.45 -6.96 3.06
CA GLY A 10 0.98 -8.29 2.80
C GLY A 10 1.55 -8.43 1.40
N TRP A 11 1.94 -7.33 0.79
CA TRP A 11 2.45 -7.35 -0.58
C TRP A 11 3.96 -7.46 -0.60
N THR A 12 4.47 -8.14 -1.62
CA THR A 12 5.89 -8.13 -1.92
C THR A 12 6.21 -6.91 -2.78
N PRO A 13 7.50 -6.54 -2.89
CA PRO A 13 7.87 -5.47 -3.82
C PRO A 13 7.50 -5.79 -5.26
N TYR A 14 7.52 -7.08 -5.63
CA TYR A 14 7.12 -7.50 -6.97
C TYR A 14 5.65 -7.18 -7.25
N ARG A 15 4.85 -7.15 -6.21
CA ARG A 15 3.43 -6.85 -6.38
C ARG A 15 3.18 -5.35 -6.44
N LEU A 16 3.90 -4.59 -5.62
CA LEU A 16 3.69 -3.14 -5.58
C LEU A 16 4.27 -2.44 -6.81
N ALA A 17 5.46 -2.83 -7.23
CA ALA A 17 6.17 -2.11 -8.29
C ALA A 17 5.33 -1.95 -9.57
N PRO A 18 4.72 -3.01 -10.13
CA PRO A 18 3.93 -2.83 -11.35
C PRO A 18 2.68 -1.99 -11.12
N ARG A 19 2.10 -2.04 -9.93
CA ARG A 19 0.92 -1.24 -9.63
C ARG A 19 1.25 0.24 -9.58
N ALA A 20 2.46 0.57 -9.16
CA ALA A 20 2.91 1.95 -9.11
C ALA A 20 3.57 2.38 -10.42
N GLY A 21 3.77 1.45 -11.35
CA GLY A 21 4.40 1.75 -12.63
C GLY A 21 5.87 2.06 -12.52
N ILE A 22 6.57 1.45 -11.57
CA ILE A 22 8.01 1.64 -11.41
C ILE A 22 8.71 0.29 -11.43
N GLY A 23 10.01 0.32 -11.67
CA GLY A 23 10.80 -0.90 -11.67
C GLY A 23 10.95 -1.47 -10.28
N HIS A 24 10.97 -2.79 -10.21
CA HIS A 24 11.14 -3.50 -8.96
C HIS A 24 12.47 -3.17 -8.27
N THR A 25 13.54 -3.10 -9.03
CA THR A 25 14.85 -2.77 -8.49
C THR A 25 14.86 -1.37 -7.89
N LEU A 26 14.22 -0.43 -8.57
CA LEU A 26 14.13 0.94 -8.10
C LEU A 26 13.32 1.02 -6.81
N LEU A 27 12.22 0.29 -6.75
CA LEU A 27 11.41 0.25 -5.53
C LEU A 27 12.24 -0.27 -4.36
N ARG A 28 13.00 -1.31 -4.57
CA ARG A 28 13.83 -1.86 -3.50
C ARG A 28 14.88 -0.87 -3.03
N GLN A 29 15.42 -0.07 -3.94
CA GLN A 29 16.38 0.96 -3.56
C GLN A 29 15.72 2.05 -2.71
N PHE A 30 14.48 2.41 -3.05
CA PHE A 30 13.72 3.38 -2.24
C PHE A 30 13.48 2.83 -0.84
N GLU A 31 13.09 1.57 -0.75
CA GLU A 31 12.77 0.98 0.55
C GLU A 31 14.03 0.79 1.42
N ALA A 32 15.16 0.58 0.79
CA ALA A 32 16.41 0.41 1.51
C ALA A 32 17.07 1.74 1.89
N GLY A 33 16.50 2.86 1.43
CA GLY A 33 17.10 4.15 1.68
C GLY A 33 18.30 4.47 0.80
N ALA A 34 18.55 3.63 -0.23
CA ALA A 34 19.65 3.84 -1.16
C ALA A 34 19.36 4.96 -2.16
N ARG A 35 18.10 5.26 -2.37
CA ARG A 35 17.67 6.34 -3.24
C ARG A 35 16.44 7.00 -2.65
N VAL A 36 16.31 8.30 -2.92
CA VAL A 36 15.13 9.07 -2.51
C VAL A 36 14.21 9.14 -3.73
N PRO A 37 12.93 8.75 -3.61
CA PRO A 37 12.02 8.86 -4.75
C PRO A 37 11.81 10.32 -5.13
N ASP A 38 11.75 10.59 -6.44
CA ASP A 38 11.33 11.90 -6.90
C ASP A 38 9.83 12.04 -6.67
N GLU A 39 9.31 13.24 -6.90
CA GLU A 39 7.90 13.50 -6.63
C GLU A 39 6.98 12.62 -7.45
N ALA A 40 7.33 12.37 -8.71
CA ALA A 40 6.48 11.55 -9.57
C ALA A 40 6.43 10.10 -9.08
N SER A 41 7.59 9.54 -8.73
CA SER A 41 7.65 8.18 -8.22
C SER A 41 6.94 8.07 -6.88
N ALA A 42 7.18 9.02 -6.00
CA ALA A 42 6.54 9.03 -4.68
C ALA A 42 5.02 9.10 -4.82
N GLY A 43 4.53 9.94 -5.73
CA GLY A 43 3.11 10.08 -5.97
C GLY A 43 2.49 8.80 -6.51
N ARG A 44 3.20 8.13 -7.43
CA ARG A 44 2.69 6.87 -7.97
C ARG A 44 2.64 5.76 -6.92
N LEU A 45 3.67 5.69 -6.09
CA LEU A 45 3.69 4.71 -5.01
C LEU A 45 2.56 4.97 -4.02
N ARG A 46 2.41 6.23 -3.62
CA ARG A 46 1.35 6.58 -2.69
C ARG A 46 -0.03 6.28 -3.27
N ALA A 47 -0.26 6.64 -4.51
CA ALA A 47 -1.55 6.39 -5.15
C ALA A 47 -1.86 4.90 -5.21
N ALA A 48 -0.87 4.07 -5.56
CA ALA A 48 -1.08 2.63 -5.63
C ALA A 48 -1.45 2.06 -4.26
N LEU A 49 -0.79 2.54 -3.22
CA LEU A 49 -1.05 2.06 -1.86
C LEU A 49 -2.41 2.56 -1.36
N GLU A 50 -2.73 3.81 -1.62
CA GLU A 50 -4.03 4.36 -1.21
C GLU A 50 -5.17 3.64 -1.92
N GLU A 51 -4.98 3.33 -3.18
CA GLU A 51 -5.97 2.58 -3.94
C GLU A 51 -6.22 1.21 -3.35
N ALA A 52 -5.20 0.61 -2.76
CA ALA A 52 -5.31 -0.69 -2.12
C ALA A 52 -5.86 -0.62 -0.70
N GLY A 53 -6.09 0.58 -0.17
CA GLY A 53 -6.71 0.74 1.13
C GLY A 53 -5.80 1.26 2.23
N VAL A 54 -4.60 1.71 1.89
CA VAL A 54 -3.70 2.29 2.88
C VAL A 54 -4.06 3.76 3.12
N ILE A 55 -4.06 4.15 4.38
CA ILE A 55 -4.25 5.54 4.79
C ILE A 55 -2.95 6.03 5.40
N PHE A 56 -2.42 7.12 4.85
CA PHE A 56 -1.22 7.75 5.39
C PHE A 56 -1.63 8.81 6.40
N THR A 57 -1.06 8.72 7.59
CA THR A 57 -1.35 9.65 8.67
C THR A 57 -0.07 10.31 9.14
N ALA A 58 -0.21 11.31 10.01
CA ALA A 58 0.97 11.97 10.58
C ALA A 58 1.82 11.01 11.40
N ASP A 59 1.20 9.98 11.97
CA ASP A 59 1.90 9.02 12.83
C ASP A 59 2.42 7.82 12.08
N GLY A 60 2.02 7.63 10.83
CA GLY A 60 2.45 6.47 10.06
C GLY A 60 1.41 6.06 9.03
N VAL A 61 1.18 4.75 8.94
CA VAL A 61 0.26 4.19 7.95
C VAL A 61 -0.69 3.23 8.62
N LYS A 62 -1.88 3.11 8.06
CA LYS A 62 -2.84 2.12 8.54
C LYS A 62 -3.72 1.69 7.38
N LEU A 63 -4.45 0.61 7.59
CA LEU A 63 -5.39 0.13 6.58
C LEU A 63 -6.75 0.77 6.82
N SER A 64 -7.41 1.08 5.70
CA SER A 64 -8.78 1.55 5.75
C SER A 64 -9.68 0.42 6.24
N GLN A 65 -10.64 0.76 7.10
CA GLN A 65 -11.59 -0.24 7.56
C GLN A 65 -12.61 -0.58 6.49
N ASN A 66 -12.79 0.28 5.53
CA ASN A 66 -13.74 0.08 4.45
C ASN A 66 -12.99 -0.27 3.18
N LEU A 67 -12.27 -1.38 3.23
CA LEU A 67 -11.52 -1.83 2.08
C LEU A 67 -12.47 -2.16 0.94
N ARG A 68 -12.14 -1.66 -0.23
CA ARG A 68 -12.96 -1.94 -1.38
C ARG A 68 -12.84 -3.38 -1.79
N GLY A 69 -13.94 -3.97 -2.17
CA GLY A 69 -13.98 -5.36 -2.59
C GLY A 69 -13.95 -6.30 -1.46
N GLY A 70 -13.76 -5.83 -0.49
CA GLY A 70 -13.65 -6.75 0.53
C GLY A 70 -14.88 -7.20 1.14
N ARG A 71 -14.70 -7.12 1.06
CA ARG A 71 -15.26 -7.43 1.72
C ARG A 71 -15.17 -7.60 2.81
N VAL A 72 -15.29 -7.75 3.24
CA VAL A 72 -15.35 -7.87 4.29
C VAL A 72 -15.45 -8.63 5.07
N PRO A 73 -15.48 -8.96 4.95
CA PRO A 73 -15.75 -9.49 5.72
C PRO A 73 -16.25 -9.88 6.19
N GLU A 74 -16.25 -10.21 6.07
CA GLU A 74 -17.03 -10.32 6.39
C GLU A 74 -17.25 -10.51 6.94
N GLN A 75 -16.91 -10.77 6.87
CA GLN A 75 -17.42 -10.61 7.24
C GLN A 75 -17.82 -10.53 7.74
N LEU A 76 -17.43 -10.95 7.81
CA LEU A 76 -18.12 -10.54 8.21
C LEU A 76 -18.83 -10.48 8.55
N ASN A 77 -19.02 -10.79 8.63
CA ASN A 77 -20.03 -10.45 8.93
C ASN A 77 -20.70 -10.50 9.09
N ALA A 78 -20.56 -10.75 9.15
CA ALA A 78 -21.39 -10.59 9.26
C ALA A 78 -21.98 -10.57 9.44
N ASP A 79 -21.79 -10.94 9.48
CA ASP A 79 -22.46 -10.67 9.59
C ASP A 79 -22.99 -10.56 9.89
N LYS A 80 -22.79 -10.74 9.91
CA LYS A 80 -23.35 -10.47 9.94
C LYS A 80 -23.98 -10.22 10.14
N ASP A 81 -23.86 -10.58 10.28
CA ASP A 81 -24.48 -10.25 10.30
C ASP A 81 -24.90 -10.06 10.44
N GLY A 82 -24.56 -10.20 10.57
CA GLY A 82 -25.13 -10.16 10.62
C GLY A 82 -25.24 -9.98 10.41
#